data_5d46f9a601b408733b6ba0312a86be7e
#
_entry.id   5d46f9a601b408733b6ba0312a86be7e
#
_cell.length_a   1.000
_cell.length_b   1.000
_cell.length_c   1.000
_cell.angle_alpha   90.00
_cell.angle_beta   90.00
_cell.angle_gamma   90.00
#
_symmetry.space_group_name_H-M   'P 1'
#
loop_
_entity.id
_entity.type
_entity.pdbx_description
1 polymer ?
#
loop_
_entity_poly.entity_id
_entity_poly.type
_entity_poly.pdbx_seq_one_letter_code
_entity_poly.pdbx_strand_id
1 'polypeptide(L)'
;MSSLFDDLKEGLEEAIAHENGSKMAKERTYMIMPVREYSNNEIKEIRKKAGMTQTVFASYMGVSKKTVEAWEGGRTHPTGPAFRLINILDGENFTEIQFVVAK
;
A
#
# COMPACT_ATOMS: atom_id res chain seq x y z
N MET A 1 8.15 -26.70 -9.15
CA MET A 1 6.81 -26.62 -8.60
C MET A 1 6.17 -25.29 -9.00
N SER A 2 5.04 -25.37 -9.58
CA SER A 2 4.33 -24.15 -9.87
C SER A 2 3.83 -23.57 -8.58
N SER A 3 4.19 -22.38 -8.32
CA SER A 3 3.71 -21.69 -7.16
C SER A 3 2.51 -20.85 -7.55
N LEU A 4 1.80 -20.39 -6.55
CA LEU A 4 0.71 -19.45 -6.78
C LEU A 4 1.24 -18.23 -7.50
N PHE A 5 2.45 -17.81 -7.17
CA PHE A 5 3.06 -16.67 -7.82
C PHE A 5 3.23 -16.90 -9.33
N ASP A 6 3.70 -18.10 -9.69
CA ASP A 6 3.89 -18.40 -11.10
C ASP A 6 2.56 -18.42 -11.85
N ASP A 7 1.52 -18.95 -11.22
CA ASP A 7 0.21 -18.95 -11.82
C ASP A 7 -0.32 -17.56 -12.03
N LEU A 8 -0.13 -16.70 -11.06
CA LEU A 8 -0.57 -15.32 -11.16
C LEU A 8 0.19 -14.58 -12.25
N LYS A 9 1.50 -14.82 -12.33
CA LYS A 9 2.32 -14.17 -13.33
C LYS A 9 1.89 -14.60 -14.73
N GLU A 10 1.65 -15.87 -14.91
CA GLU A 10 1.25 -16.38 -16.22
C GLU A 10 -0.10 -15.80 -16.62
N GLY A 11 -1.05 -15.78 -15.69
CA GLY A 11 -2.35 -15.23 -15.98
C GLY A 11 -2.28 -13.76 -16.32
N LEU A 12 -1.44 -13.04 -15.64
CA LEU A 12 -1.26 -11.62 -15.91
C LEU A 12 -0.66 -11.40 -17.27
N GLU A 13 0.33 -12.20 -17.63
CA GLU A 13 0.97 -12.06 -18.93
C GLU A 13 0.01 -12.38 -20.05
N GLU A 14 -0.84 -13.38 -19.86
CA GLU A 14 -1.84 -13.72 -20.86
C GLU A 14 -2.85 -12.60 -21.02
N ALA A 15 -3.27 -11.99 -19.93
CA ALA A 15 -4.22 -10.89 -19.99
C ALA A 15 -3.61 -9.71 -20.73
N ILE A 16 -2.35 -9.41 -20.47
CA ILE A 16 -1.68 -8.31 -21.13
C ILE A 16 -1.54 -8.58 -22.60
N ALA A 17 -1.14 -9.79 -22.97
CA ALA A 17 -0.97 -10.15 -24.37
C ALA A 17 -2.29 -10.06 -25.11
N HIS A 18 -3.36 -10.53 -24.47
CA HIS A 18 -4.68 -10.47 -25.09
C HIS A 18 -5.11 -9.04 -25.30
N GLU A 19 -4.91 -8.21 -24.31
CA GLU A 19 -5.29 -6.82 -24.41
C GLU A 19 -4.49 -6.11 -25.48
N ASN A 20 -3.21 -6.39 -25.53
CA ASN A 20 -2.35 -5.76 -26.55
C ASN A 20 -2.78 -6.15 -27.95
N GLY A 21 -3.13 -7.41 -28.13
CA GLY A 21 -3.60 -7.86 -29.42
C GLY A 21 -4.89 -7.19 -29.83
N SER A 22 -5.83 -7.06 -28.90
CA SER A 22 -7.10 -6.44 -29.23
C SER A 22 -6.97 -4.96 -29.42
N LYS A 23 -5.92 -4.35 -28.88
CA LYS A 23 -5.74 -2.90 -28.99
C LYS A 23 -4.64 -2.54 -29.93
N MET A 24 -4.29 -3.40 -30.84
CA MET A 24 -3.27 -3.13 -31.81
C MET A 24 -1.92 -2.89 -31.16
N ALA A 25 -1.67 -3.63 -30.11
CA ALA A 25 -0.41 -3.54 -29.40
C ALA A 25 -0.16 -2.15 -28.88
N LYS A 26 -1.21 -1.48 -28.49
CA LYS A 26 -1.03 -0.17 -27.90
C LYS A 26 -0.14 -0.29 -26.68
N GLU A 27 0.90 0.46 -26.70
CA GLU A 27 1.81 0.44 -25.57
C GLU A 27 1.24 1.22 -24.43
N ARG A 28 1.26 0.60 -23.27
CA ARG A 28 0.89 1.27 -22.05
C ARG A 28 2.13 1.42 -21.22
N THR A 29 2.51 2.66 -21.01
CA THR A 29 3.64 2.95 -20.16
C THR A 29 3.08 3.31 -18.81
N TYR A 30 3.42 2.51 -17.80
CA TYR A 30 2.99 2.79 -16.45
C TYR A 30 4.09 3.52 -15.73
N MET A 31 3.75 4.67 -15.17
CA MET A 31 4.67 5.36 -14.30
C MET A 31 4.32 4.99 -12.88
N ILE A 32 5.28 4.38 -12.21
CA ILE A 32 5.10 4.01 -10.82
C ILE A 32 5.85 5.03 -9.99
N MET A 33 5.10 5.73 -9.15
CA MET A 33 5.71 6.74 -8.31
C MET A 33 6.62 6.08 -7.29
N PRO A 34 7.78 6.66 -7.05
CA PRO A 34 8.66 6.14 -6.01
C PRO A 34 7.96 6.13 -4.66
N VAL A 35 8.37 5.20 -3.81
CA VAL A 35 7.83 5.15 -2.47
C VAL A 35 8.25 6.39 -1.73
N ARG A 36 7.28 7.11 -1.18
CA ARG A 36 7.56 8.29 -0.40
C ARG A 36 7.84 7.87 1.03
N GLU A 37 8.90 8.42 1.59
CA GLU A 37 9.22 8.18 2.99
C GLU A 37 8.57 9.26 3.83
N TYR A 38 8.18 8.88 5.03
CA TYR A 38 7.51 9.80 5.94
C TYR A 38 8.30 9.86 7.25
N SER A 39 8.38 11.04 7.82
CA SER A 39 9.01 11.21 9.13
C SER A 39 8.05 10.68 10.21
N ASN A 40 8.59 10.52 11.43
CA ASN A 40 7.76 10.04 12.52
C ASN A 40 6.58 10.97 12.78
N ASN A 41 6.79 12.27 12.67
CA ASN A 41 5.69 13.22 12.86
C ASN A 41 4.67 13.13 11.76
N GLU A 42 5.12 12.94 10.53
CA GLU A 42 4.20 12.81 9.40
C GLU A 42 3.34 11.58 9.54
N ILE A 43 3.91 10.47 9.99
CA ILE A 43 3.15 9.24 10.19
C ILE A 43 2.05 9.47 11.21
N LYS A 44 2.38 10.14 12.30
CA LYS A 44 1.41 10.44 13.33
C LYS A 44 0.29 11.34 12.81
N GLU A 45 0.66 12.35 12.01
CA GLU A 45 -0.32 13.26 11.45
C GLU A 45 -1.27 12.53 10.50
N ILE A 46 -0.72 11.68 9.65
CA ILE A 46 -1.54 10.93 8.70
C ILE A 46 -2.50 10.03 9.45
N ARG A 47 -2.03 9.36 10.50
CA ARG A 47 -2.87 8.50 11.30
C ARG A 47 -4.02 9.31 11.91
N LYS A 48 -3.71 10.45 12.49
CA LYS A 48 -4.74 11.27 13.12
C LYS A 48 -5.73 11.83 12.11
N LYS A 49 -5.22 12.24 10.97
CA LYS A 49 -6.08 12.76 9.91
C LYS A 49 -7.04 11.70 9.42
N ALA A 50 -6.61 10.46 9.40
CA ALA A 50 -7.47 9.34 9.02
C ALA A 50 -8.43 8.93 10.14
N GLY A 51 -8.31 9.52 11.32
CA GLY A 51 -9.20 9.19 12.43
C GLY A 51 -8.86 7.88 13.11
N MET A 52 -7.64 7.41 12.98
CA MET A 52 -7.25 6.12 13.52
C MET A 52 -6.50 6.27 14.84
N THR A 53 -6.80 5.35 15.76
CA THR A 53 -5.95 5.20 16.94
C THR A 53 -4.69 4.44 16.52
N GLN A 54 -3.71 4.39 17.42
CA GLN A 54 -2.52 3.60 17.14
C GLN A 54 -2.85 2.13 16.95
N THR A 55 -3.81 1.62 17.72
CA THR A 55 -4.22 0.23 17.59
C THR A 55 -4.85 -0.05 16.24
N VAL A 56 -5.75 0.83 15.80
CA VAL A 56 -6.39 0.66 14.48
C VAL A 56 -5.37 0.81 13.37
N PHE A 57 -4.47 1.78 13.50
CA PHE A 57 -3.43 1.98 12.50
C PHE A 57 -2.51 0.76 12.41
N ALA A 58 -2.17 0.17 13.57
CA ALA A 58 -1.36 -1.04 13.58
C ALA A 58 -2.07 -2.17 12.84
N SER A 59 -3.36 -2.32 13.07
CA SER A 59 -4.14 -3.33 12.36
C SER A 59 -4.14 -3.09 10.85
N TYR A 60 -4.31 -1.83 10.46
CA TYR A 60 -4.26 -1.47 9.04
C TYR A 60 -2.90 -1.83 8.44
N MET A 61 -1.84 -1.55 9.16
CA MET A 61 -0.48 -1.80 8.68
C MET A 61 -0.06 -3.25 8.79
N GLY A 62 -0.78 -4.04 9.57
CA GLY A 62 -0.40 -5.43 9.79
C GLY A 62 0.77 -5.60 10.74
N VAL A 63 0.92 -4.69 11.69
CA VAL A 63 2.01 -4.73 12.65
C VAL A 63 1.45 -4.58 14.06
N SER A 64 2.30 -4.72 15.05
CA SER A 64 1.88 -4.55 16.44
C SER A 64 1.78 -3.07 16.79
N LYS A 65 1.01 -2.78 17.83
CA LYS A 65 0.90 -1.42 18.32
C LYS A 65 2.26 -0.89 18.76
N LYS A 66 3.08 -1.75 19.34
CA LYS A 66 4.42 -1.34 19.78
C LYS A 66 5.26 -0.88 18.59
N THR A 67 5.09 -1.51 17.45
CA THR A 67 5.80 -1.09 16.24
C THR A 67 5.38 0.31 15.83
N VAL A 68 4.07 0.58 15.87
CA VAL A 68 3.57 1.91 15.55
C VAL A 68 4.11 2.94 16.54
N GLU A 69 4.12 2.59 17.82
CA GLU A 69 4.66 3.49 18.83
C GLU A 69 6.13 3.80 18.56
N ALA A 70 6.89 2.79 18.14
CA ALA A 70 8.29 2.98 17.83
C ALA A 70 8.47 3.89 16.61
N TRP A 71 7.63 3.72 15.60
CA TRP A 71 7.66 4.57 14.43
C TRP A 71 7.37 6.03 14.81
N GLU A 72 6.32 6.24 15.58
CA GLU A 72 5.91 7.60 15.92
C GLU A 72 6.85 8.24 16.93
N GLY A 73 7.56 7.42 17.68
CA GLY A 73 8.56 7.90 18.59
C GLY A 73 9.93 8.11 17.97
N GLY A 74 10.08 7.75 16.71
CA GLY A 74 11.35 7.95 16.02
C GLY A 74 12.41 6.91 16.31
N ARG A 75 12.05 5.82 17.03
CA ARG A 75 13.05 4.80 17.35
C ARG A 75 13.31 3.87 16.18
N THR A 76 12.30 3.65 15.37
CA THR A 76 12.43 2.86 14.15
C THR A 76 11.62 3.55 13.08
N HIS A 77 11.72 3.03 11.85
CA HIS A 77 10.89 3.58 10.77
C HIS A 77 10.37 2.43 9.91
N PRO A 78 9.26 2.67 9.22
CA PRO A 78 8.71 1.66 8.33
C PRO A 78 9.68 1.34 7.20
N THR A 79 9.51 0.15 6.64
CA THR A 79 10.24 -0.23 5.44
C THR A 79 9.43 0.20 4.21
N GLY A 80 9.98 -0.04 3.01
CA GLY A 80 9.36 0.41 1.78
C GLY A 80 7.89 0.03 1.62
N PRO A 81 7.52 -1.25 1.74
CA PRO A 81 6.12 -1.63 1.60
C PRO A 81 5.20 -0.94 2.61
N ALA A 82 5.68 -0.75 3.83
CA ALA A 82 4.89 -0.06 4.84
C ALA A 82 4.69 1.40 4.46
N PHE A 83 5.73 2.04 3.91
CA PHE A 83 5.57 3.41 3.44
C PHE A 83 4.53 3.49 2.33
N ARG A 84 4.46 2.48 1.46
CA ARG A 84 3.47 2.47 0.39
C ARG A 84 2.06 2.42 0.97
N LEU A 85 1.85 1.61 2.01
CA LEU A 85 0.56 1.56 2.67
C LEU A 85 0.20 2.88 3.32
N ILE A 86 1.18 3.55 3.92
CA ILE A 86 0.96 4.85 4.52
C ILE A 86 0.59 5.86 3.43
N ASN A 87 1.23 5.75 2.28
CA ASN A 87 0.93 6.64 1.17
C ASN A 87 -0.51 6.47 0.69
N ILE A 88 -1.00 5.23 0.64
CA ILE A 88 -2.38 4.99 0.28
C ILE A 88 -3.32 5.63 1.28
N LEU A 89 -2.99 5.50 2.55
CA LEU A 89 -3.82 6.09 3.61
C LEU A 89 -3.80 7.61 3.55
N ASP A 90 -2.68 8.18 3.14
CA ASP A 90 -2.53 9.63 3.02
C ASP A 90 -3.36 10.19 1.87
N GLY A 91 -3.83 9.33 0.97
CA GLY A 91 -4.69 9.77 -0.12
C GLY A 91 -6.05 10.19 0.41
N GLU A 92 -6.83 10.83 -0.48
CA GLU A 92 -8.07 11.44 -0.04
C GLU A 92 -9.19 10.44 0.15
N ASN A 93 -9.11 9.30 -0.49
CA ASN A 93 -10.21 8.35 -0.54
C ASN A 93 -9.86 7.01 0.06
N PHE A 94 -9.23 7.04 1.24
CA PHE A 94 -8.82 5.79 1.85
C PHE A 94 -10.03 4.90 2.19
N THR A 95 -11.20 5.48 2.35
CA THR A 95 -12.40 4.69 2.64
C THR A 95 -12.81 3.80 1.48
N GLU A 96 -12.26 4.04 0.31
CA GLU A 96 -12.53 3.20 -0.85
C GLU A 96 -11.66 1.95 -0.86
N ILE A 97 -10.71 1.84 0.05
CA ILE A 97 -9.88 0.67 0.16
C ILE A 97 -10.72 -0.45 0.73
N GLN A 98 -10.81 -1.55 0.00
CA GLN A 98 -11.78 -2.60 0.31
C GLN A 98 -11.58 -3.25 1.67
N PHE A 99 -10.36 -3.29 2.17
CA PHE A 99 -10.11 -3.93 3.46
C PHE A 99 -10.27 -2.98 4.64
N VAL A 100 -10.66 -1.74 4.37
CA VAL A 100 -10.96 -0.78 5.44
C VAL A 100 -12.45 -0.60 5.45
N VAL A 101 -13.08 -1.04 6.52
CA VAL A 101 -14.53 -1.01 6.63
C VAL A 101 -14.91 -0.02 7.72
N ALA A 102 -15.71 0.96 7.35
CA ALA A 102 -16.21 1.94 8.31
C ALA A 102 -17.34 1.30 9.10
N LYS A 103 -17.31 1.50 10.39
CA LYS A 103 -18.35 0.97 11.26
C LYS A 103 -19.26 2.06 11.74
#